data_e37da2bc26fe16b06c45dc6328664dbf
#
_entry.id   e37da2bc26fe16b06c45dc6328664dbf
#
_cell.length_a   1.000
_cell.length_b   1.000
_cell.length_c   1.000
_cell.angle_alpha   90.00
_cell.angle_beta   90.00
_cell.angle_gamma   90.00
#
_symmetry.space_group_name_H-M   'P 1'
#
loop_
_entity.id
_entity.type
_entity.pdbx_description
1 polymer ?
#
loop_
_entity_poly.entity_id
_entity_poly.type
_entity_poly.pdbx_seq_one_letter_code
_entity_poly.pdbx_strand_id
1 'polypeptide(L)'
;MEGVGGFIKSQPARKAFVASFLLEIGTEELPADFAAQVLGQLEPMVRRDLSEKRLPCQELRCTSTPRRIAVCIDGLAESASDLEEDRKGPPAAQAFQDGVPTKAAIGFAQRCGLAPEALEIRDTPKGPFVFASVLEKGRSASELLAELIPSWIAALQGRRFMRWGTGDRRFSRPIRWLVALLDEQVVELRLEGSDPPVQSGRQSCGHRLG
;
A
#
# COMPACT_ATOMS: atom_id res chain seq x y z
N MET A 1 50.14 -12.88 3.19
CA MET A 1 49.25 -11.75 2.83
C MET A 1 48.33 -12.22 1.72
N GLU A 2 47.17 -12.74 2.04
CA GLU A 2 46.18 -13.08 1.03
C GLU A 2 44.83 -12.61 1.56
N GLY A 3 44.26 -11.63 0.86
CA GLY A 3 43.02 -11.00 1.19
C GLY A 3 41.83 -11.90 0.85
N VAL A 4 41.04 -12.24 1.85
CA VAL A 4 39.77 -12.93 1.69
C VAL A 4 38.71 -11.91 1.24
N GLY A 5 38.52 -11.80 -0.06
CA GLY A 5 37.42 -11.07 -0.66
C GLY A 5 36.10 -11.80 -0.40
N GLY A 6 35.28 -11.28 0.48
CA GLY A 6 33.93 -11.75 0.68
C GLY A 6 33.09 -11.54 -0.58
N PHE A 7 32.75 -12.64 -1.27
CA PHE A 7 31.77 -12.65 -2.35
C PHE A 7 30.38 -12.39 -1.77
N ILE A 8 29.89 -11.19 -1.95
CA ILE A 8 28.46 -10.88 -1.78
C ILE A 8 27.76 -11.61 -2.94
N LYS A 9 27.15 -12.76 -2.64
CA LYS A 9 26.22 -13.41 -3.58
C LYS A 9 25.01 -12.50 -3.72
N SER A 10 24.99 -11.69 -4.78
CA SER A 10 23.77 -11.06 -5.24
C SER A 10 22.79 -12.18 -5.61
N GLN A 11 21.73 -12.33 -4.83
CA GLN A 11 20.60 -13.16 -5.25
C GLN A 11 20.09 -12.63 -6.59
N PRO A 12 19.79 -13.51 -7.57
CA PRO A 12 19.17 -13.07 -8.81
C PRO A 12 17.86 -12.39 -8.46
N ALA A 13 17.68 -11.16 -8.96
CA ALA A 13 16.43 -10.42 -8.83
C ALA A 13 15.31 -11.35 -9.28
N ARG A 14 14.41 -11.72 -8.35
CA ARG A 14 13.14 -12.36 -8.71
C ARG A 14 12.55 -11.48 -9.81
N LYS A 15 12.19 -12.09 -10.95
CA LYS A 15 11.38 -11.41 -11.97
C LYS A 15 10.22 -10.80 -11.22
N ALA A 16 10.23 -9.48 -11.05
CA ALA A 16 9.12 -8.78 -10.46
C ALA A 16 7.95 -8.98 -11.43
N PHE A 17 6.99 -9.79 -11.04
CA PHE A 17 5.72 -9.85 -11.75
C PHE A 17 5.13 -8.46 -11.64
N VAL A 18 4.80 -7.86 -12.78
CA VAL A 18 4.24 -6.52 -12.87
C VAL A 18 2.86 -6.61 -13.49
N ALA A 19 1.92 -5.98 -12.84
CA ALA A 19 0.52 -5.94 -13.25
C ALA A 19 0.15 -4.56 -13.79
N SER A 20 -0.93 -4.49 -14.56
CA SER A 20 -1.58 -3.24 -14.93
C SER A 20 -2.77 -3.00 -14.01
N PHE A 21 -2.89 -1.78 -13.50
CA PHE A 21 -4.02 -1.40 -12.65
C PHE A 21 -4.84 -0.29 -13.30
N LEU A 22 -6.16 -0.46 -13.27
CA LEU A 22 -7.13 0.54 -13.69
C LEU A 22 -8.12 0.82 -12.57
N LEU A 23 -8.21 2.07 -12.16
CA LEU A 23 -9.30 2.60 -11.37
C LEU A 23 -10.12 3.56 -12.24
N GLU A 24 -11.43 3.38 -12.30
CA GLU A 24 -12.36 4.35 -12.87
C GLU A 24 -13.44 4.68 -11.84
N ILE A 25 -13.54 5.96 -11.50
CA ILE A 25 -14.57 6.50 -10.61
C ILE A 25 -15.60 7.18 -11.54
N GLY A 26 -16.71 6.53 -11.75
CA GLY A 26 -17.79 7.02 -12.59
C GLY A 26 -18.80 7.85 -11.81
N THR A 27 -19.12 9.04 -12.31
CA THR A 27 -19.98 10.02 -11.63
C THR A 27 -21.05 10.57 -12.55
N GLU A 28 -21.96 11.34 -12.00
CA GLU A 28 -22.72 12.33 -12.78
C GLU A 28 -21.78 13.45 -13.22
N GLU A 29 -22.26 14.38 -14.05
CA GLU A 29 -21.43 15.43 -14.66
C GLU A 29 -20.69 16.27 -13.61
N LEU A 30 -19.36 16.14 -13.59
CA LEU A 30 -18.46 16.88 -12.75
C LEU A 30 -18.37 18.34 -13.22
N PRO A 31 -18.28 19.31 -12.31
CA PRO A 31 -17.90 20.67 -12.67
C PRO A 31 -16.54 20.67 -13.37
N ALA A 32 -16.40 21.47 -14.44
CA ALA A 32 -15.19 21.50 -15.26
C ALA A 32 -13.94 21.90 -14.44
N ASP A 33 -14.10 22.83 -13.49
CA ASP A 33 -13.03 23.23 -12.57
C ASP A 33 -12.59 22.08 -11.64
N PHE A 34 -13.52 21.26 -11.18
CA PHE A 34 -13.19 20.10 -10.34
C PHE A 34 -12.49 19.01 -11.16
N ALA A 35 -12.99 18.71 -12.38
CA ALA A 35 -12.34 17.73 -13.24
C ALA A 35 -10.88 18.07 -13.55
N ALA A 36 -10.56 19.36 -13.69
CA ALA A 36 -9.17 19.81 -13.86
C ALA A 36 -8.35 19.75 -12.58
N GLN A 37 -8.94 20.14 -11.42
CA GLN A 37 -8.26 20.20 -10.14
C GLN A 37 -7.95 18.82 -9.56
N VAL A 38 -8.81 17.82 -9.82
CA VAL A 38 -8.68 16.49 -9.25
C VAL A 38 -7.40 15.78 -9.68
N LEU A 39 -6.95 16.00 -10.91
CA LEU A 39 -5.72 15.39 -11.44
C LEU A 39 -4.49 15.85 -10.65
N GLY A 40 -4.41 17.14 -10.35
CA GLY A 40 -3.31 17.70 -9.55
C GLY A 40 -3.27 17.21 -8.10
N GLN A 41 -4.39 16.69 -7.57
CA GLN A 41 -4.46 16.10 -6.23
C GLN A 41 -4.20 14.59 -6.26
N LEU A 42 -4.82 13.89 -7.22
CA LEU A 42 -4.87 12.43 -7.24
C LEU A 42 -3.51 11.81 -7.55
N GLU A 43 -2.82 12.29 -8.58
CA GLU A 43 -1.55 11.69 -8.99
C GLU A 43 -0.47 11.76 -7.89
N PRO A 44 -0.19 12.92 -7.25
CA PRO A 44 0.79 12.98 -6.16
C PRO A 44 0.39 12.12 -4.97
N MET A 45 -0.91 12.07 -4.64
CA MET A 45 -1.44 11.27 -3.54
C MET A 45 -1.23 9.78 -3.80
N VAL A 46 -1.59 9.29 -4.99
CA VAL A 46 -1.41 7.88 -5.37
C VAL A 46 0.08 7.51 -5.33
N ARG A 47 0.96 8.35 -5.89
CA ARG A 47 2.42 8.10 -5.87
C ARG A 47 2.97 7.99 -4.46
N ARG A 48 2.59 8.93 -3.58
CA ARG A 48 3.01 8.94 -2.17
C ARG A 48 2.55 7.67 -1.47
N ASP A 49 1.27 7.33 -1.56
CA ASP A 49 0.68 6.23 -0.81
C ASP A 49 1.22 4.87 -1.30
N LEU A 50 1.43 4.68 -2.60
CA LEU A 50 2.11 3.50 -3.13
C LEU A 50 3.54 3.39 -2.60
N SER A 51 4.28 4.51 -2.55
CA SER A 51 5.64 4.53 -2.00
C SER A 51 5.65 4.20 -0.51
N GLU A 52 4.75 4.78 0.28
CA GLU A 52 4.61 4.49 1.72
C GLU A 52 4.27 3.02 1.99
N LYS A 53 3.47 2.42 1.11
CA LYS A 53 3.14 0.99 1.17
C LYS A 53 4.19 0.08 0.53
N ARG A 54 5.31 0.62 0.07
CA ARG A 54 6.40 -0.13 -0.58
C ARG A 54 5.93 -0.92 -1.80
N LEU A 55 4.94 -0.39 -2.52
CA LEU A 55 4.35 -0.98 -3.71
C LEU A 55 4.83 -0.22 -4.96
N PRO A 56 5.97 -0.58 -5.56
CA PRO A 56 6.54 0.15 -6.67
C PRO A 56 5.72 0.00 -7.95
N CYS A 57 5.71 1.05 -8.76
CA CYS A 57 5.11 1.07 -10.09
C CYS A 57 6.05 1.77 -11.08
N GLN A 58 5.88 1.48 -12.38
CA GLN A 58 6.70 2.07 -13.44
C GLN A 58 6.08 3.38 -13.94
N GLU A 59 4.84 3.33 -14.41
CA GLU A 59 4.14 4.48 -14.95
C GLU A 59 2.80 4.68 -14.25
N LEU A 60 2.49 5.93 -13.91
CA LEU A 60 1.23 6.33 -13.33
C LEU A 60 0.66 7.48 -14.16
N ARG A 61 -0.57 7.33 -14.61
CA ARG A 61 -1.32 8.34 -15.35
C ARG A 61 -2.69 8.54 -14.72
N CYS A 62 -3.05 9.80 -14.52
CA CYS A 62 -4.39 10.18 -14.12
C CYS A 62 -5.07 10.95 -15.25
N THR A 63 -6.34 10.67 -15.49
CA THR A 63 -7.14 11.39 -16.49
C THR A 63 -8.55 11.64 -15.97
N SER A 64 -9.23 12.61 -16.54
CA SER A 64 -10.61 12.92 -16.19
C SER A 64 -11.42 13.31 -17.44
N THR A 65 -12.71 13.02 -17.38
CA THR A 65 -13.74 13.49 -18.30
C THR A 65 -14.87 14.11 -17.48
N PRO A 66 -15.87 14.74 -18.08
CA PRO A 66 -16.99 15.29 -17.31
C PRO A 66 -17.71 14.27 -16.42
N ARG A 67 -17.59 12.96 -16.68
CA ARG A 67 -18.33 11.93 -15.93
C ARG A 67 -17.45 10.84 -15.34
N ARG A 68 -16.10 10.96 -15.39
CA ARG A 68 -15.21 9.98 -14.82
C ARG A 68 -13.86 10.55 -14.44
N ILE A 69 -13.26 9.95 -13.46
CA ILE A 69 -11.88 10.14 -13.07
C ILE A 69 -11.22 8.76 -13.16
N ALA A 70 -10.07 8.67 -13.80
CA ALA A 70 -9.37 7.42 -13.95
C ALA A 70 -7.91 7.52 -13.51
N VAL A 71 -7.42 6.43 -12.91
CA VAL A 71 -6.02 6.17 -12.58
C VAL A 71 -5.60 4.91 -13.33
N CYS A 72 -4.57 5.04 -14.15
CA CYS A 72 -3.93 3.92 -14.85
C CYS A 72 -2.52 3.77 -14.32
N ILE A 73 -2.15 2.57 -13.92
CA ILE A 73 -0.81 2.25 -13.46
C ILE A 73 -0.29 1.07 -14.27
N ASP A 74 0.83 1.27 -14.94
CA ASP A 74 1.53 0.20 -15.65
C ASP A 74 2.75 -0.23 -14.84
N GLY A 75 3.03 -1.52 -14.85
CA GLY A 75 4.16 -2.09 -14.13
C GLY A 75 4.05 -1.97 -12.62
N LEU A 76 2.84 -2.14 -12.06
CA LEU A 76 2.62 -2.22 -10.62
C LEU A 76 3.11 -3.57 -10.10
N ALA A 77 3.88 -3.57 -9.01
CA ALA A 77 4.29 -4.82 -8.37
C ALA A 77 3.06 -5.58 -7.81
N GLU A 78 3.06 -6.90 -7.90
CA GLU A 78 1.96 -7.74 -7.38
C GLU A 78 1.86 -7.73 -5.86
N SER A 79 2.95 -7.38 -5.18
CA SER A 79 3.02 -7.24 -3.73
C SER A 79 4.00 -6.15 -3.32
N ALA A 80 3.79 -5.58 -2.16
CA ALA A 80 4.75 -4.69 -1.53
C ALA A 80 6.08 -5.40 -1.28
N SER A 81 7.18 -4.64 -1.28
CA SER A 81 8.49 -5.18 -0.92
C SER A 81 8.49 -5.61 0.54
N ASP A 82 9.15 -6.73 0.82
CA ASP A 82 9.37 -7.18 2.18
C ASP A 82 10.16 -6.11 2.95
N LEU A 83 9.88 -5.99 4.23
CA LEU A 83 10.59 -5.11 5.15
C LEU A 83 11.36 -5.96 6.16
N GLU A 84 12.67 -5.82 6.15
CA GLU A 84 13.52 -6.35 7.20
C GLU A 84 13.74 -5.24 8.24
N GLU A 85 13.30 -5.47 9.46
CA GLU A 85 13.39 -4.52 10.57
C GLU A 85 14.22 -5.13 11.69
N ASP A 86 15.30 -4.44 12.05
CA ASP A 86 16.09 -4.78 13.21
C ASP A 86 15.44 -4.21 14.48
N ARG A 87 14.89 -5.08 15.31
CA ARG A 87 14.34 -4.72 16.63
C ARG A 87 15.37 -4.87 17.70
N LYS A 88 15.64 -3.78 18.42
CA LYS A 88 16.54 -3.78 19.56
C LYS A 88 15.85 -4.36 20.80
N GLY A 89 16.47 -5.36 21.41
CA GLY A 89 16.02 -6.04 22.61
C GLY A 89 16.76 -5.60 23.89
N PRO A 90 16.75 -6.45 24.92
CA PRO A 90 17.43 -6.19 26.18
C PRO A 90 18.95 -6.22 26.03
N PRO A 91 19.70 -5.69 27.03
CA PRO A 91 21.16 -5.86 27.11
C PRO A 91 21.54 -7.34 27.07
N ALA A 92 22.63 -7.67 26.36
CA ALA A 92 23.09 -9.05 26.21
C ALA A 92 23.31 -9.77 27.55
N ALA A 93 23.82 -9.06 28.56
CA ALA A 93 24.04 -9.60 29.91
C ALA A 93 22.74 -9.99 30.65
N GLN A 94 21.61 -9.39 30.26
CA GLN A 94 20.29 -9.75 30.80
C GLN A 94 19.59 -10.82 29.96
N ALA A 95 19.93 -10.87 28.67
CA ALA A 95 19.32 -11.78 27.72
C ALA A 95 19.93 -13.18 27.77
N PHE A 96 21.21 -13.28 28.03
CA PHE A 96 21.92 -14.55 28.07
C PHE A 96 22.70 -14.66 29.39
N GLN A 97 22.65 -15.84 30.04
CA GLN A 97 23.43 -16.20 31.19
C GLN A 97 24.16 -17.51 30.89
N ASP A 98 25.46 -17.48 30.90
CA ASP A 98 26.32 -18.63 30.55
C ASP A 98 26.00 -19.24 29.16
N GLY A 99 25.62 -18.37 28.21
CA GLY A 99 25.22 -18.77 26.85
C GLY A 99 23.78 -19.31 26.74
N VAL A 100 23.04 -19.38 27.85
CA VAL A 100 21.65 -19.86 27.86
C VAL A 100 20.69 -18.65 27.82
N PRO A 101 19.67 -18.67 26.95
CA PRO A 101 18.68 -17.58 26.85
C PRO A 101 17.85 -17.52 28.16
N THR A 102 17.77 -16.33 28.73
CA THR A 102 16.96 -16.06 29.92
C THR A 102 15.49 -15.83 29.53
N LYS A 103 14.62 -15.70 30.53
CA LYS A 103 13.20 -15.31 30.29
C LYS A 103 13.07 -13.99 29.51
N ALA A 104 14.02 -13.07 29.67
CA ALA A 104 14.03 -11.80 28.94
C ALA A 104 14.30 -12.00 27.44
N ALA A 105 15.27 -12.86 27.09
CA ALA A 105 15.54 -13.20 25.67
C ALA A 105 14.38 -14.00 25.06
N ILE A 106 13.86 -14.99 25.78
CA ILE A 106 12.73 -15.81 25.30
C ILE A 106 11.49 -14.93 25.04
N GLY A 107 11.15 -14.07 26.00
CA GLY A 107 10.00 -13.16 25.85
C GLY A 107 10.20 -12.12 24.73
N PHE A 108 11.43 -11.67 24.48
CA PHE A 108 11.72 -10.78 23.35
C PHE A 108 11.61 -11.53 22.01
N ALA A 109 12.21 -12.71 21.89
CA ALA A 109 12.12 -13.56 20.71
C ALA A 109 10.67 -13.90 20.35
N GLN A 110 9.87 -14.30 21.33
CA GLN A 110 8.43 -14.59 21.14
C GLN A 110 7.65 -13.37 20.61
N ARG A 111 7.90 -12.17 21.13
CA ARG A 111 7.27 -10.93 20.61
C ARG A 111 7.69 -10.60 19.19
N CYS A 112 8.87 -11.02 18.78
CA CYS A 112 9.38 -10.87 17.43
C CYS A 112 8.98 -12.03 16.51
N GLY A 113 8.31 -13.07 17.01
CA GLY A 113 7.95 -14.27 16.25
C GLY A 113 9.15 -15.14 15.86
N LEU A 114 10.24 -15.07 16.64
CA LEU A 114 11.49 -15.77 16.39
C LEU A 114 11.79 -16.78 17.49
N ALA A 115 12.65 -17.75 17.17
CA ALA A 115 13.27 -18.60 18.18
C ALA A 115 14.39 -17.83 18.91
N PRO A 116 14.67 -18.10 20.21
CA PRO A 116 15.72 -17.40 20.95
C PRO A 116 17.11 -17.51 20.32
N GLU A 117 17.36 -18.60 19.60
CA GLU A 117 18.62 -18.89 18.89
C GLU A 117 18.83 -18.02 17.65
N ALA A 118 17.77 -17.40 17.14
CA ALA A 118 17.81 -16.47 16.01
C ALA A 118 18.14 -15.02 16.42
N LEU A 119 18.32 -14.78 17.74
CA LEU A 119 18.70 -13.47 18.25
C LEU A 119 20.19 -13.23 18.05
N GLU A 120 20.54 -12.04 17.60
CA GLU A 120 21.93 -11.62 17.41
C GLU A 120 22.37 -10.66 18.51
N ILE A 121 23.60 -10.82 18.99
CA ILE A 121 24.21 -9.85 19.89
C ILE A 121 25.05 -8.89 19.06
N ARG A 122 24.75 -7.59 19.16
CA ARG A 122 25.50 -6.53 18.48
C ARG A 122 25.97 -5.50 19.49
N ASP A 123 27.21 -5.03 19.31
CA ASP A 123 27.77 -3.96 20.12
C ASP A 123 27.11 -2.60 19.75
N THR A 124 26.77 -1.86 20.78
CA THR A 124 26.26 -0.50 20.64
C THR A 124 27.08 0.45 21.55
N PRO A 125 27.01 1.77 21.34
CA PRO A 125 27.69 2.74 22.22
C PRO A 125 27.31 2.64 23.71
N LYS A 126 26.20 1.95 24.00
CA LYS A 126 25.72 1.68 25.38
C LYS A 126 25.99 0.24 25.84
N GLY A 127 26.90 -0.47 25.15
CA GLY A 127 27.23 -1.87 25.41
C GLY A 127 26.55 -2.86 24.47
N PRO A 128 26.74 -4.16 24.64
CA PRO A 128 26.17 -5.20 23.82
C PRO A 128 24.67 -5.37 24.11
N PHE A 129 23.87 -5.36 23.05
CA PHE A 129 22.41 -5.57 23.06
C PHE A 129 22.03 -6.71 22.13
N VAL A 130 20.89 -7.31 22.43
CA VAL A 130 20.29 -8.32 21.58
C VAL A 130 19.46 -7.64 20.50
N PHE A 131 19.54 -8.14 19.27
CA PHE A 131 18.76 -7.70 18.13
C PHE A 131 18.01 -8.88 17.52
N ALA A 132 16.84 -8.60 17.01
CA ALA A 132 16.01 -9.53 16.26
C ALA A 132 15.75 -8.94 14.87
N SER A 133 16.23 -9.58 13.81
CA SER A 133 15.86 -9.24 12.43
C SER A 133 14.51 -9.88 12.12
N VAL A 134 13.48 -9.05 12.00
CA VAL A 134 12.10 -9.47 11.72
C VAL A 134 11.81 -9.18 10.26
N LEU A 135 11.45 -10.20 9.49
CA LEU A 135 10.99 -10.06 8.12
C LEU A 135 9.48 -9.91 8.08
N GLU A 136 9.01 -8.69 7.81
CA GLU A 136 7.61 -8.42 7.50
C GLU A 136 7.38 -8.62 6.00
N LYS A 137 6.61 -9.64 5.66
CA LYS A 137 6.27 -9.92 4.26
C LYS A 137 5.38 -8.81 3.70
N GLY A 138 5.68 -8.40 2.47
CA GLY A 138 4.86 -7.44 1.75
C GLY A 138 3.45 -7.98 1.48
N ARG A 139 2.46 -7.13 1.72
CA ARG A 139 1.05 -7.43 1.42
C ARG A 139 0.80 -7.40 -0.09
N SER A 140 -0.21 -8.12 -0.56
CA SER A 140 -0.59 -8.12 -1.97
C SER A 140 -1.05 -6.75 -2.46
N ALA A 141 -0.82 -6.46 -3.75
CA ALA A 141 -1.29 -5.22 -4.37
C ALA A 141 -2.83 -5.09 -4.27
N SER A 142 -3.55 -6.19 -4.47
CA SER A 142 -5.01 -6.20 -4.39
C SER A 142 -5.52 -5.77 -3.01
N GLU A 143 -4.95 -6.31 -1.91
CA GLU A 143 -5.32 -5.91 -0.55
C GLU A 143 -5.00 -4.44 -0.27
N LEU A 144 -3.81 -3.99 -0.69
CA LEU A 144 -3.40 -2.60 -0.47
C LEU A 144 -4.26 -1.62 -1.27
N LEU A 145 -4.58 -1.95 -2.52
CA LEU A 145 -5.45 -1.13 -3.36
C LEU A 145 -6.87 -1.06 -2.81
N ALA A 146 -7.41 -2.16 -2.27
CA ALA A 146 -8.72 -2.17 -1.65
C ALA A 146 -8.82 -1.21 -0.44
N GLU A 147 -7.73 -1.02 0.30
CA GLU A 147 -7.64 -0.03 1.39
C GLU A 147 -7.41 1.40 0.86
N LEU A 148 -6.56 1.56 -0.13
CA LEU A 148 -6.14 2.87 -0.62
C LEU A 148 -7.20 3.58 -1.44
N ILE A 149 -7.94 2.86 -2.30
CA ILE A 149 -8.95 3.46 -3.19
C ILE A 149 -10.01 4.26 -2.43
N PRO A 150 -10.66 3.73 -1.37
CA PRO A 150 -11.62 4.50 -0.59
C PRO A 150 -11.01 5.74 0.05
N SER A 151 -9.75 5.68 0.50
CA SER A 151 -9.04 6.81 1.10
C SER A 151 -8.69 7.87 0.05
N TRP A 152 -8.28 7.49 -1.16
CA TRP A 152 -8.05 8.43 -2.26
C TRP A 152 -9.33 9.20 -2.61
N ILE A 153 -10.44 8.49 -2.76
CA ILE A 153 -11.73 9.12 -3.06
C ILE A 153 -12.15 10.09 -1.95
N ALA A 154 -11.96 9.71 -0.69
CA ALA A 154 -12.32 10.53 0.45
C ALA A 154 -11.43 11.76 0.64
N ALA A 155 -10.17 11.68 0.23
CA ALA A 155 -9.19 12.76 0.37
C ALA A 155 -9.29 13.83 -0.72
N LEU A 156 -9.97 13.54 -1.84
CA LEU A 156 -10.19 14.54 -2.90
C LEU A 156 -10.98 15.73 -2.36
N GLN A 157 -10.57 16.92 -2.74
CA GLN A 157 -11.19 18.18 -2.30
C GLN A 157 -11.70 18.99 -3.49
N GLY A 158 -12.82 19.67 -3.28
CA GLY A 158 -13.42 20.56 -4.26
C GLY A 158 -14.32 21.61 -3.59
N ARG A 159 -14.60 22.68 -4.33
CA ARG A 159 -15.36 23.83 -3.78
C ARG A 159 -16.82 23.53 -3.43
N ARG A 160 -17.44 22.51 -4.06
CA ARG A 160 -18.87 22.21 -3.93
C ARG A 160 -19.08 20.72 -3.70
N PHE A 161 -18.60 20.24 -2.52
CA PHE A 161 -18.85 18.87 -2.09
C PHE A 161 -20.18 18.80 -1.36
N MET A 162 -21.01 17.86 -1.76
CA MET A 162 -22.30 17.59 -1.14
C MET A 162 -22.32 16.16 -0.61
N ARG A 163 -23.15 15.89 0.38
CA ARG A 163 -23.45 14.53 0.81
C ARG A 163 -24.44 13.90 -0.17
N TRP A 164 -24.19 12.65 -0.50
CA TRP A 164 -25.03 11.87 -1.38
C TRP A 164 -25.43 10.57 -0.66
N GLY A 165 -26.74 10.27 -0.65
CA GLY A 165 -27.28 9.13 0.09
C GLY A 165 -27.37 9.35 1.59
N THR A 166 -27.38 8.26 2.35
CA THR A 166 -27.60 8.24 3.81
C THR A 166 -26.31 8.36 4.63
N GLY A 167 -25.14 8.31 3.98
CA GLY A 167 -23.83 8.32 4.64
C GLY A 167 -23.22 9.72 4.78
N ASP A 168 -22.04 9.77 5.41
CA ASP A 168 -21.26 11.00 5.62
C ASP A 168 -20.29 11.31 4.48
N ARG A 169 -20.24 10.48 3.45
CA ARG A 169 -19.34 10.69 2.31
C ARG A 169 -19.73 11.93 1.52
N ARG A 170 -18.73 12.77 1.29
CA ARG A 170 -18.89 13.97 0.47
C ARG A 170 -18.13 13.82 -0.83
N PHE A 171 -18.76 14.17 -1.93
CA PHE A 171 -18.13 14.23 -3.24
C PHE A 171 -18.78 15.31 -4.10
N SER A 172 -18.11 15.72 -5.21
CA SER A 172 -18.62 16.77 -6.08
C SER A 172 -19.94 16.39 -6.78
N ARG A 173 -20.08 15.12 -7.14
CA ARG A 173 -21.30 14.53 -7.75
C ARG A 173 -21.46 13.09 -7.25
N PRO A 174 -22.67 12.50 -7.30
CA PRO A 174 -22.88 11.11 -6.95
C PRO A 174 -21.97 10.19 -7.73
N ILE A 175 -21.28 9.28 -7.03
CA ILE A 175 -20.53 8.19 -7.66
C ILE A 175 -21.56 7.13 -8.07
N ARG A 176 -21.56 6.72 -9.32
CA ARG A 176 -22.56 5.81 -9.91
C ARG A 176 -22.00 4.43 -10.21
N TRP A 177 -20.72 4.33 -10.51
CA TRP A 177 -20.02 3.07 -10.72
C TRP A 177 -18.56 3.19 -10.34
N LEU A 178 -17.94 2.06 -10.11
CA LEU A 178 -16.52 1.95 -9.80
C LEU A 178 -15.95 0.77 -10.58
N VAL A 179 -14.94 1.02 -11.39
CA VAL A 179 -14.11 -0.05 -11.97
C VAL A 179 -12.79 -0.05 -11.22
N ALA A 180 -12.39 -1.22 -10.72
CA ALA A 180 -11.09 -1.41 -10.09
C ALA A 180 -10.54 -2.76 -10.55
N LEU A 181 -9.58 -2.73 -11.45
CA LEU A 181 -9.00 -3.93 -12.07
C LEU A 181 -7.50 -3.97 -11.84
N LEU A 182 -7.03 -5.11 -11.39
CA LEU A 182 -5.61 -5.48 -11.38
C LEU A 182 -5.46 -6.61 -12.41
N ASP A 183 -4.88 -6.28 -13.58
CA ASP A 183 -4.98 -7.07 -14.79
C ASP A 183 -6.44 -7.43 -15.10
N GLU A 184 -6.79 -8.72 -15.09
CA GLU A 184 -8.15 -9.20 -15.32
C GLU A 184 -8.95 -9.39 -14.03
N GLN A 185 -8.36 -9.18 -12.86
CA GLN A 185 -9.02 -9.42 -11.58
C GLN A 185 -9.64 -8.14 -11.03
N VAL A 186 -10.88 -8.25 -10.52
CA VAL A 186 -11.51 -7.15 -9.81
C VAL A 186 -10.89 -7.02 -8.42
N VAL A 187 -10.40 -5.83 -8.10
CA VAL A 187 -10.06 -5.45 -6.72
C VAL A 187 -11.37 -5.18 -6.00
N GLU A 188 -11.78 -6.13 -5.16
CA GLU A 188 -13.08 -6.06 -4.49
C GLU A 188 -13.06 -5.00 -3.38
N LEU A 189 -13.92 -4.01 -3.52
CA LEU A 189 -14.18 -3.00 -2.49
C LEU A 189 -15.60 -2.46 -2.63
N ARG A 190 -16.08 -1.87 -1.54
CA ARG A 190 -17.39 -1.25 -1.46
C ARG A 190 -17.28 0.16 -0.92
N LEU A 191 -17.86 1.11 -1.64
CA LEU A 191 -17.97 2.49 -1.19
C LEU A 191 -19.28 2.66 -0.43
N GLU A 192 -19.16 2.75 0.89
CA GLU A 192 -20.31 3.07 1.76
C GLU A 192 -20.71 4.55 1.64
N GLY A 193 -21.96 4.86 1.96
CA GLY A 193 -22.46 6.23 1.96
C GLY A 193 -23.09 6.72 0.66
N SER A 194 -23.28 5.83 -0.32
CA SER A 194 -24.19 6.00 -1.46
C SER A 194 -25.39 5.07 -1.29
N ASP A 195 -26.53 5.41 -1.90
CA ASP A 195 -27.72 4.58 -1.91
C ASP A 195 -28.15 4.30 -3.37
N PRO A 196 -28.05 3.04 -3.83
CA PRO A 196 -27.38 1.91 -3.19
C PRO A 196 -25.86 2.09 -3.07
N PRO A 197 -25.17 1.34 -2.17
CA PRO A 197 -23.72 1.35 -2.09
C PRO A 197 -23.07 0.94 -3.42
N VAL A 198 -22.00 1.63 -3.80
CA VAL A 198 -21.27 1.34 -5.04
C VAL A 198 -20.21 0.28 -4.78
N GLN A 199 -20.33 -0.85 -5.46
CA GLN A 199 -19.30 -1.90 -5.45
C GLN A 199 -18.39 -1.76 -6.67
N SER A 200 -17.13 -2.15 -6.50
CA SER A 200 -16.21 -2.27 -7.62
C SER A 200 -16.61 -3.40 -8.56
N GLY A 201 -16.33 -3.20 -9.83
CA GLY A 201 -16.61 -4.17 -10.87
C GLY A 201 -15.73 -3.94 -12.10
N ARG A 202 -16.13 -4.51 -13.22
CA ARG A 202 -15.45 -4.37 -14.51
C ARG A 202 -16.28 -3.67 -15.58
N GLN A 203 -17.44 -3.15 -15.20
CA GLN A 203 -18.33 -2.48 -16.15
C GLN A 203 -18.19 -0.96 -16.06
N SER A 204 -17.84 -0.35 -17.17
CA SER A 204 -17.83 1.09 -17.35
C SER A 204 -19.12 1.54 -18.06
N CYS A 205 -19.61 2.73 -17.73
CA CYS A 205 -20.78 3.31 -18.41
C CYS A 205 -20.32 4.29 -19.50
N GLY A 206 -20.76 4.05 -20.73
CA GLY A 206 -20.53 4.94 -21.85
C GLY A 206 -21.29 6.28 -21.75
N HIS A 207 -21.08 7.15 -22.73
CA HIS A 207 -21.86 8.37 -22.87
C HIS A 207 -23.32 7.99 -23.19
N ARG A 208 -24.29 8.59 -22.50
CA ARG A 208 -25.68 8.46 -22.90
C ARG A 208 -25.85 9.24 -24.21
N LEU A 209 -26.08 8.52 -25.30
CA LEU A 209 -26.67 9.10 -26.48
C LEU A 209 -28.13 9.36 -26.12
N GLY A 210 -28.52 10.61 -26.14
CA GLY A 210 -29.89 11.06 -25.90
C GLY A 210 -30.88 10.56 -26.94
#